data_61df77f01ca743bb6222c368466aa1d6
#
_entry.id   61df77f01ca743bb6222c368466aa1d6
#
_cell.length_a   1.000
_cell.length_b   1.000
_cell.length_c   1.000
_cell.angle_alpha   90.00
_cell.angle_beta   90.00
_cell.angle_gamma   90.00
#
_symmetry.space_group_name_H-M   'P 1'
#
loop_
_entity.id
_entity.type
_entity.pdbx_description
1 polymer ?
#
loop_
_entity_poly.entity_id
_entity_poly.type
_entity_poly.pdbx_seq_one_letter_code
_entity_poly.pdbx_strand_id
1 'polypeptide(L)'
;MTIHIHQDDLPADIDLGDMVAIDTETMGLNPHRDRLCLVQLSGGDGDAHLVKIAKPQMPSPNLASLLANPQVTKLFHFARFDIASLSHGIGPLAGPVYCTKIASKLIRTYTDRHGLKDLCRELLQIDISKQHQSSDW
;
A
#
# COMPACT_ATOMS: atom_id res chain seq x y z
N MET A 1 12.45 8.85 -10.71
CA MET A 1 11.84 7.74 -9.92
C MET A 1 12.51 6.43 -10.31
N THR A 2 13.01 5.69 -9.34
CA THR A 2 13.52 4.34 -9.56
C THR A 2 12.52 3.32 -9.00
N ILE A 3 12.22 2.30 -9.80
CA ILE A 3 11.34 1.20 -9.38
C ILE A 3 12.20 -0.03 -9.10
N HIS A 4 12.13 -0.50 -7.86
CA HIS A 4 12.85 -1.68 -7.40
C HIS A 4 11.86 -2.84 -7.26
N ILE A 5 12.15 -3.96 -7.92
CA ILE A 5 11.29 -5.15 -7.89
C ILE A 5 11.96 -6.21 -7.01
N HIS A 6 11.21 -6.69 -6.02
CA HIS A 6 11.65 -7.70 -5.06
C HIS A 6 10.75 -8.93 -5.12
N GLN A 7 11.32 -10.08 -4.82
CA GLN A 7 10.59 -11.35 -4.83
C GLN A 7 10.33 -11.81 -3.39
N ASP A 8 9.06 -11.95 -3.03
CA ASP A 8 8.51 -12.50 -1.79
C ASP A 8 8.80 -11.73 -0.50
N ASP A 9 9.81 -10.84 -0.46
CA ASP A 9 10.11 -10.02 0.71
C ASP A 9 10.89 -8.77 0.31
N LEU A 10 10.95 -7.79 1.22
CA LEU A 10 11.88 -6.66 1.10
C LEU A 10 13.29 -7.09 1.51
N PRO A 11 14.35 -6.56 0.88
CA PRO A 11 15.70 -6.67 1.42
C PRO A 11 15.81 -6.09 2.83
N ALA A 12 16.64 -6.72 3.67
CA ALA A 12 16.79 -6.33 5.08
C ALA A 12 17.44 -4.95 5.27
N ASP A 13 18.19 -4.48 4.28
CA ASP A 13 18.94 -3.22 4.31
C ASP A 13 18.15 -2.01 3.80
N ILE A 14 16.90 -2.19 3.39
CA ILE A 14 16.07 -1.08 2.91
C ILE A 14 15.47 -0.33 4.09
N ASP A 15 15.78 0.97 4.15
CA ASP A 15 15.19 1.91 5.11
C ASP A 15 14.22 2.83 4.35
N LEU A 16 12.93 2.72 4.67
CA LEU A 16 11.88 3.55 4.08
C LEU A 16 11.50 4.74 4.97
N GLY A 17 12.23 4.95 6.07
CA GLY A 17 11.96 6.04 7.00
C GLY A 17 10.82 5.72 7.96
N ASP A 18 10.30 6.78 8.58
CA ASP A 18 9.26 6.69 9.63
C ASP A 18 7.82 6.81 9.09
N MET A 19 7.67 7.00 7.79
CA MET A 19 6.38 7.10 7.12
C MET A 19 6.44 6.42 5.75
N VAL A 20 5.60 5.43 5.53
CA VAL A 20 5.61 4.61 4.32
C VAL A 20 4.23 4.57 3.69
N ALA A 21 4.13 4.98 2.43
CA ALA A 21 2.94 4.78 1.62
C ALA A 21 2.89 3.35 1.12
N ILE A 22 1.74 2.69 1.27
CA ILE A 22 1.56 1.28 0.93
C ILE A 22 0.28 1.12 0.10
N ASP A 23 0.38 0.33 -0.94
CA ASP A 23 -0.75 -0.13 -1.75
C ASP A 23 -0.60 -1.62 -2.04
N THR A 24 -1.71 -2.30 -2.32
CA THR A 24 -1.72 -3.74 -2.56
C THR A 24 -2.49 -4.09 -3.82
N GLU A 25 -2.06 -5.17 -4.47
CA GLU A 25 -2.80 -5.81 -5.54
C GLU A 25 -3.13 -7.26 -5.14
N THR A 26 -4.35 -7.67 -5.39
CA THR A 26 -4.90 -8.97 -5.00
C THR A 26 -5.63 -9.63 -6.15
N MET A 27 -5.88 -10.94 -6.04
CA MET A 27 -6.67 -11.69 -7.04
C MET A 27 -8.16 -11.34 -7.03
N GLY A 28 -8.63 -10.58 -6.03
CA GLY A 28 -10.02 -10.15 -5.91
C GLY A 28 -10.26 -9.39 -4.62
N LEU A 29 -11.51 -9.23 -4.22
CA LEU A 29 -11.88 -8.34 -3.13
C LEU A 29 -12.08 -9.04 -1.77
N ASN A 30 -12.05 -10.37 -1.74
CA ASN A 30 -12.23 -11.12 -0.50
C ASN A 30 -10.86 -11.55 0.06
N PRO A 31 -10.39 -10.97 1.18
CA PRO A 31 -9.05 -11.26 1.69
C PRO A 31 -8.86 -12.69 2.18
N HIS A 32 -9.96 -13.41 2.47
CA HIS A 32 -9.89 -14.81 2.88
C HIS A 32 -9.76 -15.79 1.71
N ARG A 33 -10.21 -15.39 0.53
CA ARG A 33 -10.22 -16.21 -0.68
C ARG A 33 -9.18 -15.77 -1.70
N ASP A 34 -9.06 -14.45 -1.86
CA ASP A 34 -8.31 -13.85 -2.95
C ASP A 34 -6.92 -13.44 -2.45
N ARG A 35 -5.89 -14.12 -2.95
CA ARG A 35 -4.53 -13.96 -2.45
C ARG A 35 -3.95 -12.56 -2.72
N LEU A 36 -3.08 -12.12 -1.84
CA LEU A 36 -2.20 -10.97 -2.05
C LEU A 36 -1.16 -11.31 -3.12
N CYS A 37 -1.01 -10.44 -4.12
CA CYS A 37 -0.11 -10.65 -5.25
C CYS A 37 1.08 -9.69 -5.25
N LEU A 38 0.84 -8.43 -4.85
CA LEU A 38 1.83 -7.38 -4.92
C LEU A 38 1.65 -6.42 -3.76
N VAL A 39 2.76 -6.01 -3.15
CA VAL A 39 2.80 -4.91 -2.18
C VAL A 39 3.69 -3.81 -2.76
N GLN A 40 3.16 -2.61 -2.84
CA GLN A 40 3.88 -1.43 -3.33
C GLN A 40 4.17 -0.51 -2.15
N LEU A 41 5.43 -0.08 -2.02
CA LEU A 41 5.87 0.75 -0.91
C LEU A 41 6.72 1.91 -1.40
N SER A 42 6.58 3.06 -0.74
CA SER A 42 7.45 4.22 -0.96
C SER A 42 7.63 5.01 0.33
N GLY A 43 8.88 5.39 0.59
CA GLY A 43 9.22 6.28 1.71
C GLY A 43 9.13 7.77 1.37
N GLY A 44 8.71 8.12 0.13
CA GLY A 44 8.59 9.51 -0.31
C GLY A 44 9.89 10.12 -0.84
N ASP A 45 10.92 9.32 -1.08
CA ASP A 45 12.21 9.74 -1.63
C ASP A 45 12.26 9.75 -3.17
N GLY A 46 11.16 9.45 -3.81
CA GLY A 46 11.05 9.32 -5.26
C GLY A 46 11.21 7.90 -5.77
N ASP A 47 11.56 6.96 -4.91
CA ASP A 47 11.68 5.54 -5.27
C ASP A 47 10.44 4.77 -4.86
N ALA A 48 10.14 3.71 -5.61
CA ALA A 48 9.07 2.76 -5.33
C ALA A 48 9.62 1.35 -5.25
N HIS A 49 9.15 0.58 -4.27
CA HIS A 49 9.51 -0.81 -4.06
C HIS A 49 8.29 -1.68 -4.30
N LEU A 50 8.41 -2.64 -5.20
CA LEU A 50 7.36 -3.58 -5.55
C LEU A 50 7.76 -4.96 -5.05
N VAL A 51 7.02 -5.50 -4.07
CA VAL A 51 7.25 -6.84 -3.55
C VAL A 51 6.24 -7.79 -4.17
N LYS A 52 6.71 -8.66 -5.03
CA LYS A 52 5.90 -9.64 -5.75
C LYS A 52 5.74 -10.88 -4.88
N ILE A 53 4.51 -11.18 -4.48
CA ILE A 53 4.21 -12.35 -3.63
C ILE A 53 3.82 -13.51 -4.54
N ALA A 54 4.78 -14.35 -4.88
CA ALA A 54 4.55 -15.48 -5.77
C ALA A 54 3.98 -16.70 -5.04
N LYS A 55 4.35 -16.87 -3.76
CA LYS A 55 3.96 -18.02 -2.96
C LYS A 55 3.34 -17.55 -1.64
N PRO A 56 2.00 -17.64 -1.49
CA PRO A 56 1.30 -17.10 -0.31
C PRO A 56 1.76 -17.69 1.03
N GLN A 57 2.42 -18.83 1.00
CA GLN A 57 2.88 -19.53 2.22
C GLN A 57 4.35 -19.28 2.53
N MET A 58 5.06 -18.54 1.68
CA MET A 58 6.44 -18.14 1.95
C MET A 58 6.43 -16.98 2.96
N PRO A 59 7.22 -17.05 4.03
CA PRO A 59 7.33 -15.94 4.96
C PRO A 59 8.00 -14.74 4.31
N SER A 60 7.51 -13.52 4.68
CA SER A 60 8.11 -12.24 4.28
C SER A 60 8.54 -11.50 5.55
N PRO A 61 9.64 -11.93 6.21
CA PRO A 61 9.97 -11.45 7.55
C PRO A 61 10.31 -9.96 7.60
N ASN A 62 10.96 -9.42 6.59
CA ASN A 62 11.32 -8.00 6.57
C ASN A 62 10.07 -7.12 6.34
N LEU A 63 9.20 -7.53 5.43
CA LEU A 63 7.92 -6.84 5.20
C LEU A 63 7.02 -6.95 6.44
N ALA A 64 6.93 -8.12 7.06
CA ALA A 64 6.17 -8.33 8.29
C ALA A 64 6.70 -7.46 9.44
N SER A 65 8.01 -7.34 9.57
CA SER A 65 8.65 -6.48 10.57
C SER A 65 8.32 -5.01 10.36
N LEU A 66 8.34 -4.54 9.12
CA LEU A 66 7.95 -3.17 8.78
C LEU A 66 6.48 -2.90 9.16
N LEU A 67 5.57 -3.80 8.81
CA LEU A 67 4.14 -3.65 9.12
C LEU A 67 3.87 -3.66 10.63
N ALA A 68 4.61 -4.44 11.39
CA ALA A 68 4.46 -4.56 12.84
C ALA A 68 5.20 -3.46 13.63
N ASN A 69 6.00 -2.63 12.97
CA ASN A 69 6.81 -1.61 13.64
C ASN A 69 5.95 -0.41 14.07
N PRO A 70 5.77 -0.17 15.39
CA PRO A 70 4.95 0.94 15.87
C PRO A 70 5.59 2.32 15.67
N GLN A 71 6.86 2.39 15.28
CA GLN A 71 7.56 3.64 15.00
C GLN A 71 7.35 4.11 13.55
N VAL A 72 6.76 3.29 12.69
CA VAL A 72 6.52 3.60 11.28
C VAL A 72 5.04 3.85 11.06
N THR A 73 4.72 5.03 10.53
CA THR A 73 3.36 5.37 10.07
C THR A 73 3.12 4.75 8.70
N LYS A 74 2.02 4.00 8.56
CA LYS A 74 1.61 3.38 7.30
C LYS A 74 0.51 4.24 6.68
N LEU A 75 0.78 4.75 5.48
CA LEU A 75 -0.17 5.56 4.70
C LEU A 75 -0.87 4.67 3.67
N PHE A 76 -2.18 4.78 3.62
CA PHE A 76 -3.00 4.07 2.64
C PHE A 76 -4.02 5.00 2.01
N HIS A 77 -4.47 4.66 0.81
CA HIS A 77 -5.72 5.20 0.27
C HIS A 77 -6.77 4.11 0.27
N PHE A 78 -7.76 4.22 1.14
CA PHE A 78 -8.74 3.17 1.49
C PHE A 78 -8.09 2.04 2.32
N ALA A 79 -7.53 2.40 3.45
CA ALA A 79 -6.72 1.56 4.34
C ALA A 79 -7.39 0.22 4.72
N ARG A 80 -8.70 0.21 4.89
CA ARG A 80 -9.46 -0.97 5.30
C ARG A 80 -9.19 -2.19 4.41
N PHE A 81 -9.15 -1.98 3.10
CA PHE A 81 -8.89 -3.06 2.14
C PHE A 81 -7.45 -3.58 2.22
N ASP A 82 -6.49 -2.66 2.17
CA ASP A 82 -5.08 -3.03 2.19
C ASP A 82 -4.67 -3.68 3.51
N ILE A 83 -5.15 -3.16 4.63
CA ILE A 83 -4.86 -3.72 5.96
C ILE A 83 -5.41 -5.15 6.06
N ALA A 84 -6.61 -5.42 5.57
CA ALA A 84 -7.19 -6.76 5.58
C ALA A 84 -6.35 -7.73 4.74
N SER A 85 -5.94 -7.33 3.55
CA SER A 85 -5.12 -8.13 2.65
C SER A 85 -3.72 -8.39 3.22
N LEU A 86 -3.08 -7.36 3.79
CA LEU A 86 -1.76 -7.47 4.40
C LEU A 86 -1.79 -8.32 5.68
N SER A 87 -2.78 -8.12 6.54
CA SER A 87 -2.91 -8.89 7.79
C SER A 87 -3.12 -10.36 7.50
N HIS A 88 -3.86 -10.68 6.45
CA HIS A 88 -4.11 -12.07 6.05
C HIS A 88 -2.92 -12.68 5.31
N GLY A 89 -2.29 -11.92 4.42
CA GLY A 89 -1.24 -12.43 3.53
C GLY A 89 0.19 -12.35 4.10
N ILE A 90 0.48 -11.38 4.96
CA ILE A 90 1.83 -11.13 5.48
C ILE A 90 1.89 -11.29 6.99
N GLY A 91 1.08 -10.55 7.73
CA GLY A 91 1.07 -10.56 9.17
C GLY A 91 0.39 -9.33 9.77
N PRO A 92 0.29 -9.27 11.10
CA PRO A 92 -0.43 -8.19 11.77
C PRO A 92 0.23 -6.82 11.56
N LEU A 93 -0.63 -5.80 11.46
CA LEU A 93 -0.22 -4.42 11.33
C LEU A 93 -0.28 -3.73 12.69
N ALA A 94 0.81 -3.06 13.09
CA ALA A 94 0.79 -2.14 14.22
C ALA A 94 0.64 -0.70 13.70
N GLY A 95 -0.16 0.13 14.39
CA GLY A 95 -0.26 1.55 14.08
C GLY A 95 1.04 2.32 14.33
N PRO A 96 1.12 3.60 13.93
CA PRO A 96 -0.01 4.39 13.42
C PRO A 96 -0.34 4.10 11.95
N VAL A 97 -1.62 4.26 11.63
CA VAL A 97 -2.17 4.14 10.26
C VAL A 97 -2.83 5.45 9.87
N TYR A 98 -2.57 5.93 8.67
CA TYR A 98 -3.23 7.11 8.12
C TYR A 98 -3.88 6.73 6.79
N CYS A 99 -5.19 6.99 6.69
CA CYS A 99 -5.97 6.75 5.47
C CYS A 99 -6.31 8.07 4.78
N THR A 100 -5.71 8.32 3.63
CA THR A 100 -5.92 9.56 2.88
C THR A 100 -7.36 9.70 2.38
N LYS A 101 -8.06 8.59 2.12
CA LYS A 101 -9.48 8.63 1.74
C LYS A 101 -10.36 9.11 2.89
N ILE A 102 -10.13 8.63 4.10
CA ILE A 102 -10.87 9.08 5.29
C ILE A 102 -10.54 10.54 5.60
N ALA A 103 -9.27 10.91 5.55
CA ALA A 103 -8.85 12.30 5.72
C ALA A 103 -9.54 13.23 4.72
N SER A 104 -9.61 12.82 3.45
CA SER A 104 -10.32 13.56 2.42
C SER A 104 -11.80 13.76 2.76
N LYS A 105 -12.48 12.70 3.20
CA LYS A 105 -13.90 12.78 3.58
C LYS A 105 -14.16 13.71 4.75
N LEU A 106 -13.23 13.77 5.70
CA LEU A 106 -13.34 14.64 6.88
C LEU A 106 -13.06 16.10 6.55
N ILE A 107 -12.17 16.39 5.62
CA ILE A 107 -11.68 17.75 5.32
C ILE A 107 -12.37 18.32 4.09
N ARG A 108 -12.52 17.55 3.02
CA ARG A 108 -13.10 17.98 1.74
C ARG A 108 -14.59 17.69 1.70
N THR A 109 -15.34 18.36 2.58
CA THR A 109 -16.80 18.13 2.75
C THR A 109 -17.64 18.72 1.62
N TYR A 110 -17.04 19.48 0.72
CA TYR A 110 -17.70 20.15 -0.41
C TYR A 110 -17.87 19.27 -1.66
N THR A 111 -17.38 18.02 -1.62
CA THR A 111 -17.39 17.10 -2.76
C THR A 111 -17.59 15.65 -2.33
N ASP A 112 -18.09 14.82 -3.24
CA ASP A 112 -18.17 13.37 -3.09
C ASP A 112 -16.98 12.63 -3.73
N ARG A 113 -16.03 13.40 -4.32
CA ARG A 113 -14.89 12.83 -5.06
C ARG A 113 -13.68 12.66 -4.14
N HIS A 114 -13.54 11.47 -3.56
CA HIS A 114 -12.50 11.12 -2.61
C HIS A 114 -11.54 10.04 -3.15
N GLY A 115 -11.60 9.72 -4.44
CA GLY A 115 -10.65 8.82 -5.09
C GLY A 115 -9.25 9.42 -5.16
N LEU A 116 -8.22 8.56 -5.22
CA LEU A 116 -6.82 9.04 -5.27
C LEU A 116 -6.56 9.93 -6.48
N LYS A 117 -7.15 9.59 -7.63
CA LYS A 117 -7.06 10.40 -8.85
C LYS A 117 -7.59 11.82 -8.63
N ASP A 118 -8.74 11.94 -7.96
CA ASP A 118 -9.35 13.24 -7.67
C ASP A 118 -8.50 14.05 -6.69
N LEU A 119 -7.94 13.41 -5.66
CA LEU A 119 -7.04 14.05 -4.70
C LEU A 119 -5.76 14.56 -5.37
N CYS A 120 -5.14 13.75 -6.21
CA CYS A 120 -3.93 14.14 -6.93
C CYS A 120 -4.18 15.31 -7.87
N ARG A 121 -5.31 15.30 -8.57
CA ARG A 121 -5.70 16.41 -9.47
C ARG A 121 -5.91 17.72 -8.69
N GLU A 122 -6.69 17.68 -7.60
CA GLU A 122 -7.01 18.88 -6.84
C GLU A 122 -5.83 19.41 -6.04
N LEU A 123 -5.12 18.55 -5.32
CA LEU A 123 -4.10 18.96 -4.35
C LEU A 123 -2.71 19.11 -4.97
N LEU A 124 -2.39 18.34 -5.99
CA LEU A 124 -1.05 18.28 -6.59
C LEU A 124 -1.01 18.74 -8.05
N GLN A 125 -2.17 18.98 -8.67
CA GLN A 125 -2.32 19.28 -10.11
C GLN A 125 -1.68 18.21 -10.99
N ILE A 126 -1.79 16.95 -10.55
CA ILE A 126 -1.26 15.79 -11.27
C ILE A 126 -2.41 14.88 -11.68
N ASP A 127 -2.41 14.46 -12.96
CA ASP A 127 -3.34 13.47 -13.47
C ASP A 127 -2.69 12.09 -13.44
N ILE A 128 -3.32 11.13 -12.75
CA ILE A 128 -2.87 9.73 -12.72
C ILE A 128 -3.75 8.85 -13.59
N SER A 129 -3.14 7.84 -14.23
CA SER A 129 -3.81 6.88 -15.09
C SER A 129 -4.31 5.67 -14.30
N LYS A 130 -5.47 5.13 -14.71
CA LYS A 130 -6.04 3.88 -14.17
C LYS A 130 -5.96 2.71 -15.16
N GLN A 131 -4.97 2.70 -16.05
CA GLN A 131 -4.90 1.77 -17.18
C GLN A 131 -4.82 0.30 -16.79
N HIS A 132 -4.34 -0.05 -15.60
CA HIS A 132 -4.07 -1.43 -15.21
C HIS A 132 -4.85 -1.92 -13.98
N GLN A 133 -5.98 -1.28 -13.65
CA GLN A 133 -6.80 -1.68 -12.49
C GLN A 133 -7.33 -3.12 -12.56
N SER A 134 -7.45 -3.68 -13.74
CA SER A 134 -7.97 -5.03 -13.99
C SER A 134 -6.91 -5.98 -14.53
N SER A 135 -5.63 -5.68 -14.32
CA SER A 135 -4.55 -6.55 -14.77
C SER A 135 -4.54 -7.89 -14.05
N ASP A 136 -4.04 -8.91 -14.74
CA ASP A 136 -3.84 -10.23 -14.14
C ASP A 136 -2.52 -10.26 -13.38
N TRP A 137 -2.63 -10.36 -12.07
CA TRP A 137 -1.50 -10.37 -11.15
C TRP A 137 -1.12 -11.80 -10.77
#